data_4e23aa8411228b9cbe8f578a087be83c
#
_entry.id   4e23aa8411228b9cbe8f578a087be83c
#
_cell.length_a   1.000
_cell.length_b   1.000
_cell.length_c   1.000
_cell.angle_alpha   90.00
_cell.angle_beta   90.00
_cell.angle_gamma   90.00
#
_symmetry.space_group_name_H-M   'P 1'
#
loop_
_entity.id
_entity.type
_entity.pdbx_description
1 polymer ?
#
loop_
_entity_poly.entity_id
_entity_poly.type
_entity_poly.pdbx_seq_one_letter_code
_entity_poly.pdbx_strand_id
1 'polypeptide(L)'
;MNNLLDFLSRHYHWFLFALLEVMSMVLLFQYNSYQGSVWFSSANTVAGKVYETNANVTQFFSLVKLNEELTHRNIYLEQQVKMLSEQLLDKDVDTTLVKNAGMKLLEHFKLIPAKVVSNSVDKKDNLITINKGEADGIRKDMGVVSGNGVVGIVYMTGKHYSVVIPVLSSLSSISCTIEKRGYVGYLHWTGGSSQLAYVDDIPRHAHFRLYDRVVTSGYSSVFPAGIAVGKILHVYNSSDGLSYRLQVQLYTDFSRLRDVCVIDDSQIQERLDILRAAQDSLEKK
;
A
#
# COMPACT_ATOMS: atom_id res chain seq x y z
N MET A 1 32.85 40.13 -53.60
CA MET A 1 32.35 41.01 -52.51
C MET A 1 31.31 42.05 -53.02
N ASN A 2 31.25 42.36 -54.30
CA ASN A 2 30.31 43.34 -54.87
C ASN A 2 28.84 42.94 -54.84
N ASN A 3 28.54 41.64 -55.00
CA ASN A 3 27.15 41.16 -55.01
C ASN A 3 26.42 41.32 -53.69
N LEU A 4 27.14 41.31 -52.56
CA LEU A 4 26.58 41.48 -51.23
C LEU A 4 26.26 42.94 -50.93
N LEU A 5 27.11 43.87 -51.39
CA LEU A 5 26.89 45.29 -51.30
C LEU A 5 25.75 45.76 -52.21
N ASP A 6 25.64 45.22 -53.38
CA ASP A 6 24.52 45.49 -54.31
C ASP A 6 23.18 44.97 -53.77
N PHE A 7 23.17 43.79 -53.15
CA PHE A 7 21.99 43.23 -52.52
C PHE A 7 21.56 44.12 -51.28
N LEU A 8 22.54 44.54 -50.47
CA LEU A 8 22.27 45.44 -49.35
C LEU A 8 21.75 46.79 -49.81
N SER A 9 22.31 47.39 -50.86
CA SER A 9 21.89 48.67 -51.37
C SER A 9 20.51 48.64 -52.01
N ARG A 10 20.15 47.47 -52.62
CA ARG A 10 18.84 47.27 -53.23
C ARG A 10 17.71 47.02 -52.24
N HIS A 11 18.06 46.53 -51.07
CA HIS A 11 17.09 46.17 -50.05
C HIS A 11 17.30 46.91 -48.71
N TYR A 12 18.02 48.08 -48.74
CA TYR A 12 18.38 48.81 -47.54
C TYR A 12 17.15 49.20 -46.68
N HIS A 13 16.00 49.47 -47.31
CA HIS A 13 14.76 49.79 -46.58
C HIS A 13 14.31 48.64 -45.71
N TRP A 14 14.44 47.38 -46.19
CA TRP A 14 14.09 46.22 -45.41
C TRP A 14 15.02 46.01 -44.23
N PHE A 15 16.32 46.27 -44.44
CA PHE A 15 17.29 46.17 -43.35
C PHE A 15 17.10 47.27 -42.32
N LEU A 16 16.81 48.50 -42.77
CA LEU A 16 16.51 49.62 -41.90
C LEU A 16 15.22 49.39 -41.12
N PHE A 17 14.19 48.83 -41.72
CA PHE A 17 12.95 48.44 -41.08
C PHE A 17 13.22 47.36 -40.00
N ALA A 18 13.91 46.29 -40.32
CA ALA A 18 14.26 45.23 -39.41
C ALA A 18 15.08 45.74 -38.22
N LEU A 19 16.01 46.63 -38.47
CA LEU A 19 16.84 47.25 -37.41
C LEU A 19 15.99 48.11 -36.48
N LEU A 20 15.08 48.93 -37.01
CA LEU A 20 14.17 49.76 -36.21
C LEU A 20 13.19 48.88 -35.44
N GLU A 21 12.70 47.77 -35.99
CA GLU A 21 11.81 46.83 -35.31
C GLU A 21 12.50 46.17 -34.12
N VAL A 22 13.73 45.68 -34.33
CA VAL A 22 14.56 45.08 -33.26
C VAL A 22 14.84 46.15 -32.18
N MET A 23 15.18 47.40 -32.55
CA MET A 23 15.43 48.47 -31.60
C MET A 23 14.16 48.82 -30.83
N SER A 24 13.00 48.94 -31.49
CA SER A 24 11.72 49.14 -30.87
C SER A 24 11.37 48.02 -29.87
N MET A 25 11.64 46.76 -30.25
CA MET A 25 11.39 45.60 -29.39
C MET A 25 12.28 45.62 -28.15
N VAL A 26 13.58 45.97 -28.29
CA VAL A 26 14.50 46.11 -27.18
C VAL A 26 14.06 47.22 -26.23
N LEU A 27 13.66 48.38 -26.74
CA LEU A 27 13.16 49.48 -25.93
C LEU A 27 11.88 49.14 -25.21
N LEU A 28 10.98 48.39 -25.85
CA LEU A 28 9.70 47.93 -25.28
C LEU A 28 9.97 46.98 -24.09
N PHE A 29 10.91 46.08 -24.23
CA PHE A 29 11.29 45.13 -23.15
C PHE A 29 12.06 45.84 -22.02
N GLN A 30 12.87 46.85 -22.31
CA GLN A 30 13.70 47.53 -21.33
C GLN A 30 12.93 48.55 -20.48
N TYR A 31 11.90 49.20 -21.08
CA TYR A 31 11.11 50.25 -20.38
C TYR A 31 9.75 49.78 -19.88
N ASN A 32 9.26 48.60 -20.31
CA ASN A 32 7.96 48.08 -19.89
C ASN A 32 8.10 46.78 -19.12
N SER A 33 8.27 46.87 -17.81
CA SER A 33 8.41 45.73 -16.88
C SER A 33 7.20 44.79 -16.90
N TYR A 34 6.02 45.26 -17.26
CA TYR A 34 4.81 44.45 -17.38
C TYR A 34 4.86 43.44 -18.55
N GLN A 35 5.30 43.88 -19.71
CA GLN A 35 5.47 43.06 -20.90
C GLN A 35 6.57 41.99 -20.71
N GLY A 36 7.66 42.37 -20.05
CA GLY A 36 8.72 41.41 -19.69
C GLY A 36 8.24 40.27 -18.79
N SER A 37 7.42 40.59 -17.78
CA SER A 37 6.90 39.56 -16.86
C SER A 37 5.91 38.62 -17.53
N VAL A 38 5.07 39.09 -18.45
CA VAL A 38 4.14 38.26 -19.23
C VAL A 38 4.88 37.30 -20.15
N TRP A 39 5.95 37.79 -20.83
CA TRP A 39 6.79 36.93 -21.67
C TRP A 39 7.53 35.87 -20.86
N PHE A 40 8.14 36.22 -19.71
CA PHE A 40 8.78 35.27 -18.82
C PHE A 40 7.79 34.23 -18.27
N SER A 41 6.60 34.66 -17.91
CA SER A 41 5.55 33.76 -17.44
C SER A 41 5.09 32.79 -18.55
N SER A 42 4.91 33.31 -19.77
CA SER A 42 4.51 32.48 -20.92
C SER A 42 5.63 31.52 -21.35
N ALA A 43 6.88 31.98 -21.37
CA ALA A 43 8.04 31.12 -21.67
C ALA A 43 8.21 30.01 -20.60
N ASN A 44 8.05 30.32 -19.34
CA ASN A 44 8.09 29.33 -18.27
C ASN A 44 6.93 28.32 -18.36
N THR A 45 5.73 28.76 -18.77
CA THR A 45 4.58 27.86 -18.97
C THR A 45 4.81 26.88 -20.12
N VAL A 46 5.39 27.36 -21.23
CA VAL A 46 5.74 26.53 -22.38
C VAL A 46 6.89 25.58 -22.02
N ALA A 47 7.94 26.08 -21.37
CA ALA A 47 9.04 25.25 -20.89
C ALA A 47 8.56 24.18 -19.88
N GLY A 48 7.69 24.57 -18.96
CA GLY A 48 7.07 23.64 -18.01
C GLY A 48 6.30 22.50 -18.70
N LYS A 49 5.49 22.81 -19.71
CA LYS A 49 4.78 21.79 -20.51
C LYS A 49 5.72 20.88 -21.29
N VAL A 50 6.80 21.42 -21.86
CA VAL A 50 7.81 20.61 -22.56
C VAL A 50 8.53 19.68 -21.58
N TYR A 51 8.90 20.16 -20.40
CA TYR A 51 9.51 19.33 -19.36
C TYR A 51 8.54 18.25 -18.84
N GLU A 52 7.27 18.59 -18.63
CA GLU A 52 6.23 17.65 -18.22
C GLU A 52 6.01 16.55 -19.27
N THR A 53 5.95 16.90 -20.54
CA THR A 53 5.81 15.94 -21.65
C THR A 53 7.04 15.04 -21.74
N ASN A 54 8.24 15.60 -21.61
CA ASN A 54 9.48 14.83 -21.63
C ASN A 54 9.58 13.90 -20.40
N ALA A 55 9.16 14.36 -19.21
CA ALA A 55 9.10 13.55 -18.00
C ALA A 55 8.12 12.37 -18.16
N ASN A 56 6.94 12.60 -18.71
CA ASN A 56 5.93 11.57 -18.97
C ASN A 56 6.43 10.52 -19.99
N VAL A 57 7.11 10.95 -21.04
CA VAL A 57 7.71 10.05 -22.04
C VAL A 57 8.82 9.22 -21.40
N THR A 58 9.72 9.85 -20.65
CA THR A 58 10.81 9.15 -19.96
C THR A 58 10.28 8.17 -18.91
N GLN A 59 9.22 8.56 -18.19
CA GLN A 59 8.55 7.69 -17.24
C GLN A 59 7.88 6.49 -17.91
N PHE A 60 7.26 6.67 -19.08
CA PHE A 60 6.69 5.58 -19.84
C PHE A 60 7.74 4.55 -20.24
N PHE A 61 8.88 5.00 -20.79
CA PHE A 61 9.99 4.10 -21.16
C PHE A 61 10.62 3.43 -19.92
N SER A 62 10.71 4.12 -18.80
CA SER A 62 11.19 3.51 -17.55
C SER A 62 10.24 2.44 -17.02
N LEU A 63 8.92 2.62 -17.18
CA LEU A 63 7.92 1.62 -16.81
C LEU A 63 7.97 0.38 -17.70
N VAL A 64 8.17 0.54 -19.00
CA VAL A 64 8.34 -0.59 -19.93
C VAL A 64 9.57 -1.39 -19.54
N LYS A 65 10.71 -0.72 -19.33
CA LYS A 65 11.96 -1.37 -18.90
C LYS A 65 11.82 -2.06 -17.53
N LEU A 66 11.14 -1.40 -16.59
CA LEU A 66 10.86 -1.97 -15.27
C LEU A 66 9.95 -3.21 -15.36
N ASN A 67 8.96 -3.19 -16.25
CA ASN A 67 8.08 -4.34 -16.48
C ASN A 67 8.84 -5.53 -17.08
N GLU A 68 9.74 -5.29 -18.03
CA GLU A 68 10.64 -6.32 -18.57
C GLU A 68 11.54 -6.89 -17.46
N GLU A 69 12.16 -6.04 -16.64
CA GLU A 69 13.00 -6.45 -15.51
C GLU A 69 12.22 -7.26 -14.47
N LEU A 70 11.01 -6.82 -14.14
CA LEU A 70 10.12 -7.56 -13.23
C LEU A 70 9.70 -8.91 -13.81
N THR A 71 9.45 -8.98 -15.12
CA THR A 71 9.12 -10.23 -15.81
C THR A 71 10.30 -11.20 -15.78
N HIS A 72 11.50 -10.73 -16.08
CA HIS A 72 12.73 -11.53 -15.96
C HIS A 72 12.98 -12.00 -14.52
N ARG A 73 12.76 -11.12 -13.56
CA ARG A 73 12.93 -11.45 -12.14
C ARG A 73 11.89 -12.48 -11.67
N ASN A 74 10.66 -12.38 -12.15
CA ASN A 74 9.63 -13.39 -11.86
C ASN A 74 10.00 -14.76 -12.44
N ILE A 75 10.42 -14.83 -13.70
CA ILE A 75 10.87 -16.07 -14.34
C ILE A 75 12.06 -16.66 -13.57
N TYR A 76 13.02 -15.83 -13.18
CA TYR A 76 14.17 -16.27 -12.39
C TYR A 76 13.77 -16.81 -11.02
N LEU A 77 12.86 -16.12 -10.31
CA LEU A 77 12.35 -16.58 -9.03
C LEU A 77 11.53 -17.87 -9.14
N GLU A 78 10.72 -18.02 -10.21
CA GLU A 78 9.99 -19.25 -10.49
C GLU A 78 10.95 -20.43 -10.73
N GLN A 79 12.03 -20.21 -11.48
CA GLN A 79 13.08 -21.22 -11.68
C GLN A 79 13.78 -21.59 -10.37
N GLN A 80 14.09 -20.61 -9.52
CA GLN A 80 14.68 -20.88 -8.20
C GLN A 80 13.72 -21.66 -7.31
N VAL A 81 12.44 -21.28 -7.28
CA VAL A 81 11.41 -22.01 -6.52
C VAL A 81 11.30 -23.44 -7.03
N LYS A 82 11.31 -23.64 -8.34
CA LYS A 82 11.28 -24.98 -8.93
C LYS A 82 12.52 -25.81 -8.55
N MET A 83 13.71 -25.27 -8.69
CA MET A 83 14.95 -25.94 -8.29
C MET A 83 14.97 -26.30 -6.80
N LEU A 84 14.55 -25.35 -5.94
CA LEU A 84 14.48 -25.60 -4.49
C LEU A 84 13.39 -26.64 -4.15
N SER A 85 12.28 -26.65 -4.85
CA SER A 85 11.24 -27.66 -4.67
C SER A 85 11.71 -29.07 -5.11
N GLU A 86 12.46 -29.16 -6.20
CA GLU A 86 13.06 -30.41 -6.67
C GLU A 86 14.13 -30.91 -5.70
N GLN A 87 14.98 -30.04 -5.14
CA GLN A 87 15.96 -30.40 -4.11
C GLN A 87 15.32 -30.84 -2.78
N LEU A 88 14.10 -30.38 -2.48
CA LEU A 88 13.35 -30.74 -1.28
C LEU A 88 12.58 -32.06 -1.46
N LEU A 89 12.23 -32.41 -2.70
CA LEU A 89 11.61 -33.71 -3.02
C LEU A 89 12.57 -34.89 -2.84
N ASP A 90 13.87 -34.65 -2.89
CA ASP A 90 14.93 -35.67 -2.68
C ASP A 90 15.25 -35.90 -1.19
N LYS A 91 14.63 -35.15 -0.29
CA LYS A 91 14.73 -35.36 1.17
C LYS A 91 13.32 -35.42 1.74
N ASP A 92 12.92 -36.61 2.16
CA ASP A 92 11.67 -36.93 2.89
C ASP A 92 11.35 -35.97 4.03
N VAL A 93 10.93 -34.75 3.73
CA VAL A 93 10.36 -33.82 4.71
C VAL A 93 9.24 -33.02 4.03
N ASP A 94 8.06 -33.19 4.55
CA ASP A 94 6.76 -32.57 4.24
C ASP A 94 6.77 -31.02 4.32
N THR A 95 7.70 -30.37 3.62
CA THR A 95 7.91 -28.91 3.65
C THR A 95 7.13 -28.18 2.54
N THR A 96 6.54 -28.92 1.62
CA THR A 96 5.69 -28.40 0.53
C THR A 96 4.37 -27.78 1.04
N LEU A 97 3.92 -28.16 2.23
CA LEU A 97 2.70 -27.63 2.84
C LEU A 97 2.86 -26.21 3.42
N VAL A 98 4.07 -25.82 3.78
CA VAL A 98 4.28 -24.54 4.52
C VAL A 98 4.40 -23.33 3.61
N LYS A 99 4.98 -23.45 2.40
CA LYS A 99 5.12 -22.34 1.44
C LYS A 99 3.86 -22.07 0.63
N ASN A 100 3.09 -23.11 0.37
CA ASN A 100 1.85 -23.00 -0.41
C ASN A 100 0.62 -22.61 0.44
N ALA A 101 0.67 -22.78 1.77
CA ALA A 101 -0.48 -22.52 2.63
C ALA A 101 -0.89 -21.05 2.67
N GLY A 102 0.07 -20.12 2.73
CA GLY A 102 -0.23 -18.68 2.76
C GLY A 102 -0.74 -18.12 1.44
N MET A 103 -0.20 -18.56 0.31
CA MET A 103 -0.69 -18.16 -1.03
C MET A 103 -1.92 -18.95 -1.47
N LYS A 104 -2.00 -20.27 -1.21
CA LYS A 104 -3.20 -21.06 -1.50
C LYS A 104 -4.42 -20.62 -0.70
N LEU A 105 -4.24 -20.11 0.52
CA LEU A 105 -5.34 -19.54 1.31
C LEU A 105 -5.98 -18.32 0.64
N LEU A 106 -5.19 -17.53 -0.12
CA LEU A 106 -5.66 -16.34 -0.80
C LEU A 106 -6.13 -16.60 -2.24
N GLU A 107 -5.78 -17.74 -2.84
CA GLU A 107 -6.24 -18.12 -4.19
C GLU A 107 -7.77 -18.28 -4.30
N HIS A 108 -8.44 -18.57 -3.19
CA HIS A 108 -9.90 -18.71 -3.15
C HIS A 108 -10.64 -17.40 -2.87
N PHE A 109 -9.90 -16.32 -2.56
CA PHE A 109 -10.47 -15.02 -2.24
C PHE A 109 -10.21 -14.03 -3.37
N LYS A 110 -11.20 -13.25 -3.71
CA LYS A 110 -11.03 -12.13 -4.62
C LYS A 110 -10.31 -11.01 -3.89
N LEU A 111 -9.12 -10.65 -4.36
CA LEU A 111 -8.32 -9.58 -3.81
C LEU A 111 -8.49 -8.32 -4.65
N ILE A 112 -8.81 -7.21 -4.00
CA ILE A 112 -8.88 -5.89 -4.63
C ILE A 112 -7.58 -5.15 -4.30
N PRO A 113 -6.66 -4.97 -5.27
CA PRO A 113 -5.42 -4.24 -5.03
C PRO A 113 -5.70 -2.76 -4.84
N ALA A 114 -5.03 -2.15 -3.86
CA ALA A 114 -5.16 -0.74 -3.54
C ALA A 114 -3.81 -0.14 -3.11
N LYS A 115 -3.68 1.19 -3.23
CA LYS A 115 -2.51 1.93 -2.76
C LYS A 115 -2.85 2.77 -1.55
N VAL A 116 -1.92 2.83 -0.62
CA VAL A 116 -2.02 3.71 0.54
C VAL A 116 -1.75 5.15 0.10
N VAL A 117 -2.71 6.03 0.36
CA VAL A 117 -2.66 7.47 0.06
C VAL A 117 -2.23 8.27 1.28
N SER A 118 -2.71 7.85 2.47
CA SER A 118 -2.35 8.47 3.75
C SER A 118 -2.16 7.38 4.79
N ASN A 119 -1.16 7.55 5.64
CA ASN A 119 -0.82 6.61 6.70
C ASN A 119 -0.34 7.36 7.94
N SER A 120 -0.87 7.02 9.10
CA SER A 120 -0.36 7.47 10.40
C SER A 120 0.10 6.27 11.23
N VAL A 121 1.20 6.44 11.96
CA VAL A 121 1.81 5.37 12.79
C VAL A 121 2.19 5.85 14.19
N ASP A 122 2.03 7.14 14.46
CA ASP A 122 2.50 7.86 15.66
C ASP A 122 1.38 8.29 16.60
N LYS A 123 0.13 8.04 16.22
CA LYS A 123 -1.07 8.41 17.01
C LYS A 123 -1.59 7.22 17.80
N LYS A 124 -2.42 7.49 18.80
CA LYS A 124 -3.14 6.45 19.53
C LYS A 124 -4.16 5.75 18.63
N ASP A 125 -4.89 6.56 17.84
CA ASP A 125 -5.91 6.08 16.91
C ASP A 125 -5.42 6.37 15.47
N ASN A 126 -4.56 5.51 14.99
CA ASN A 126 -4.02 5.59 13.64
C ASN A 126 -5.08 5.22 12.60
N LEU A 127 -4.99 5.85 11.45
CA LEU A 127 -5.84 5.57 10.29
C LEU A 127 -4.99 5.49 9.02
N ILE A 128 -5.42 4.64 8.11
CA ILE A 128 -4.85 4.51 6.77
C ILE A 128 -5.94 4.83 5.75
N THR A 129 -5.61 5.63 4.74
CA THR A 129 -6.52 5.88 3.61
C THR A 129 -5.98 5.16 2.37
N ILE A 130 -6.85 4.45 1.67
CA ILE A 130 -6.55 3.75 0.42
C ILE A 130 -7.32 4.35 -0.76
N ASN A 131 -6.74 4.26 -1.97
CA ASN A 131 -7.26 4.85 -3.22
C ASN A 131 -8.33 3.99 -3.91
N LYS A 132 -9.07 3.21 -3.16
CA LYS A 132 -10.15 2.36 -3.62
C LYS A 132 -11.36 2.53 -2.70
N GLY A 133 -12.57 2.49 -3.27
CA GLY A 133 -13.80 2.72 -2.54
C GLY A 133 -14.96 1.84 -3.02
N GLU A 134 -16.18 2.30 -2.78
CA GLU A 134 -17.40 1.56 -3.14
C GLU A 134 -17.49 1.27 -4.64
N ALA A 135 -17.02 2.21 -5.49
CA ALA A 135 -16.97 2.01 -6.94
C ALA A 135 -16.08 0.83 -7.36
N ASP A 136 -15.13 0.45 -6.53
CA ASP A 136 -14.22 -0.68 -6.75
C ASP A 136 -14.70 -1.96 -6.05
N GLY A 137 -15.84 -1.93 -5.36
CA GLY A 137 -16.42 -3.04 -4.62
C GLY A 137 -15.97 -3.15 -3.16
N ILE A 138 -15.29 -2.13 -2.62
CA ILE A 138 -14.89 -2.11 -1.21
C ILE A 138 -16.11 -1.76 -0.34
N ARG A 139 -16.24 -2.49 0.75
CA ARG A 139 -17.30 -2.32 1.76
C ARG A 139 -16.68 -2.25 3.15
N LYS A 140 -17.44 -1.69 4.08
CA LYS A 140 -17.09 -1.68 5.50
C LYS A 140 -16.85 -3.09 6.01
N ASP A 141 -15.93 -3.23 6.97
CA ASP A 141 -15.54 -4.47 7.65
C ASP A 141 -14.83 -5.50 6.76
N MET A 142 -14.39 -5.12 5.56
CA MET A 142 -13.46 -5.94 4.78
C MET A 142 -12.06 -5.93 5.39
N GLY A 143 -11.39 -7.08 5.37
CA GLY A 143 -10.01 -7.23 5.80
C GLY A 143 -9.02 -6.64 4.81
N VAL A 144 -7.98 -5.99 5.30
CA VAL A 144 -6.89 -5.42 4.49
C VAL A 144 -5.59 -6.11 4.86
N VAL A 145 -4.86 -6.56 3.84
CA VAL A 145 -3.60 -7.28 3.97
C VAL A 145 -2.51 -6.65 3.09
N SER A 146 -1.28 -6.88 3.45
CA SER A 146 -0.09 -6.60 2.62
C SER A 146 0.56 -7.92 2.20
N GLY A 147 1.60 -7.85 1.38
CA GLY A 147 2.41 -9.03 1.03
C GLY A 147 3.06 -9.74 2.23
N ASN A 148 3.19 -9.05 3.37
CA ASN A 148 3.83 -9.58 4.57
C ASN A 148 2.83 -10.04 5.64
N GLY A 149 1.57 -9.59 5.60
CA GLY A 149 0.58 -9.98 6.59
C GLY A 149 -0.57 -8.98 6.74
N VAL A 150 -1.27 -9.10 7.86
CA VAL A 150 -2.44 -8.28 8.19
C VAL A 150 -2.07 -6.80 8.30
N VAL A 151 -2.91 -5.93 7.73
CA VAL A 151 -2.81 -4.48 7.83
C VAL A 151 -3.89 -3.92 8.75
N GLY A 152 -5.15 -4.28 8.55
CA GLY A 152 -6.26 -3.72 9.32
C GLY A 152 -7.62 -4.05 8.72
N ILE A 153 -8.64 -3.27 9.10
CA ILE A 153 -10.03 -3.49 8.72
C ILE A 153 -10.59 -2.20 8.12
N VAL A 154 -11.34 -2.29 7.02
CA VAL A 154 -12.04 -1.15 6.41
C VAL A 154 -13.09 -0.61 7.37
N TYR A 155 -12.96 0.63 7.79
CA TYR A 155 -13.84 1.30 8.73
C TYR A 155 -14.95 2.09 8.04
N MET A 156 -14.56 2.88 7.02
CA MET A 156 -15.48 3.70 6.25
C MET A 156 -15.12 3.64 4.77
N THR A 157 -16.14 3.70 3.94
CA THR A 157 -15.99 3.74 2.48
C THR A 157 -16.62 5.00 1.91
N GLY A 158 -15.97 5.59 0.95
CA GLY A 158 -16.51 6.59 0.05
C GLY A 158 -16.47 6.07 -1.37
N LYS A 159 -16.89 6.89 -2.33
CA LYS A 159 -16.98 6.47 -3.74
C LYS A 159 -15.65 5.96 -4.30
N HIS A 160 -14.52 6.64 -4.01
CA HIS A 160 -13.20 6.35 -4.59
C HIS A 160 -12.10 6.12 -3.55
N TYR A 161 -12.38 6.31 -2.28
CA TYR A 161 -11.43 6.15 -1.19
C TYR A 161 -12.07 5.40 -0.03
N SER A 162 -11.25 4.68 0.74
CA SER A 162 -11.70 4.05 1.97
C SER A 162 -10.72 4.32 3.10
N VAL A 163 -11.24 4.36 4.31
CA VAL A 163 -10.46 4.51 5.54
C VAL A 163 -10.38 3.17 6.23
N VAL A 164 -9.17 2.79 6.61
CA VAL A 164 -8.85 1.52 7.28
C VAL A 164 -8.36 1.81 8.69
N ILE A 165 -8.87 1.08 9.67
CA ILE A 165 -8.30 1.00 11.02
C ILE A 165 -7.18 -0.03 10.98
N PRO A 166 -5.89 0.39 11.08
CA PRO A 166 -4.77 -0.54 11.08
C PRO A 166 -4.65 -1.31 12.40
N VAL A 167 -3.86 -2.38 12.41
CA VAL A 167 -3.44 -3.07 13.65
C VAL A 167 -2.87 -2.09 14.67
N LEU A 168 -2.17 -1.04 14.20
CA LEU A 168 -1.58 0.02 15.04
C LEU A 168 -2.60 1.06 15.49
N SER A 169 -3.78 0.66 15.87
CA SER A 169 -4.81 1.54 16.45
C SER A 169 -5.38 0.92 17.71
N SER A 170 -5.67 1.77 18.72
CA SER A 170 -6.30 1.30 19.95
C SER A 170 -7.71 0.75 19.73
N LEU A 171 -8.31 1.10 18.58
CA LEU A 171 -9.63 0.62 18.16
C LEU A 171 -9.59 -0.75 17.47
N SER A 172 -8.39 -1.24 17.17
CA SER A 172 -8.21 -2.52 16.47
C SER A 172 -8.23 -3.68 17.45
N SER A 173 -9.03 -4.70 17.12
CA SER A 173 -9.03 -5.99 17.79
C SER A 173 -9.16 -7.09 16.75
N ILE A 174 -8.12 -7.89 16.58
CA ILE A 174 -8.08 -8.94 15.56
C ILE A 174 -7.89 -10.29 16.24
N SER A 175 -8.81 -11.22 15.97
CA SER A 175 -8.71 -12.57 16.50
C SER A 175 -7.57 -13.34 15.84
N CYS A 176 -6.61 -13.78 16.63
CA CYS A 176 -5.39 -14.45 16.22
C CYS A 176 -5.25 -15.81 16.88
N THR A 177 -4.45 -16.67 16.30
CA THR A 177 -4.08 -17.96 16.87
C THR A 177 -2.57 -18.21 16.73
N ILE A 178 -2.02 -19.00 17.62
CA ILE A 178 -0.65 -19.50 17.47
C ILE A 178 -0.70 -20.63 16.43
N GLU A 179 0.07 -20.49 15.35
CA GLU A 179 0.07 -21.41 14.21
C GLU A 179 0.30 -22.87 14.69
N LYS A 180 -0.49 -23.80 14.17
CA LYS A 180 -0.46 -25.24 14.52
C LYS A 180 -0.81 -25.58 15.98
N ARG A 181 -1.13 -24.61 16.85
CA ARG A 181 -1.45 -24.84 18.25
C ARG A 181 -2.94 -24.65 18.59
N GLY A 182 -3.64 -23.83 17.81
CA GLY A 182 -5.08 -23.61 17.95
C GLY A 182 -5.50 -22.73 19.14
N TYR A 183 -4.58 -22.18 19.91
CA TYR A 183 -4.92 -21.28 21.02
C TYR A 183 -5.25 -19.88 20.47
N VAL A 184 -6.44 -19.41 20.73
CA VAL A 184 -6.98 -18.15 20.23
C VAL A 184 -6.77 -17.05 21.25
N GLY A 185 -6.43 -15.87 20.76
CA GLY A 185 -6.34 -14.62 21.52
C GLY A 185 -6.68 -13.43 20.63
N TYR A 186 -6.62 -12.24 21.20
CA TYR A 186 -6.97 -11.00 20.51
C TYR A 186 -5.75 -10.09 20.41
N LEU A 187 -5.44 -9.68 19.17
CA LEU A 187 -4.34 -8.77 18.88
C LEU A 187 -4.78 -7.33 19.15
N HIS A 188 -4.03 -6.66 20.01
CA HIS A 188 -4.22 -5.26 20.36
C HIS A 188 -2.91 -4.49 20.30
N TRP A 189 -2.98 -3.22 19.95
CA TRP A 189 -1.85 -2.31 20.00
C TRP A 189 -2.04 -1.29 21.12
N THR A 190 -1.04 -1.14 21.98
CA THR A 190 -1.09 -0.26 23.16
C THR A 190 -0.32 1.04 22.99
N GLY A 191 0.13 1.34 21.77
CA GLY A 191 0.99 2.49 21.49
C GLY A 191 2.48 2.15 21.53
N GLY A 192 3.30 3.15 21.25
CA GLY A 192 4.76 3.05 21.24
C GLY A 192 5.33 2.60 19.92
N SER A 193 5.82 1.37 19.83
CA SER A 193 6.48 0.87 18.62
C SER A 193 5.49 0.48 17.51
N SER A 194 5.77 0.88 16.27
CA SER A 194 5.02 0.46 15.09
C SER A 194 5.29 -0.99 14.65
N GLN A 195 6.20 -1.68 15.33
CA GLN A 195 6.58 -3.05 15.02
C GLN A 195 6.09 -4.08 16.05
N LEU A 196 5.55 -3.62 17.17
CA LEU A 196 5.15 -4.47 18.29
C LEU A 196 3.67 -4.32 18.59
N ALA A 197 3.01 -5.45 18.82
CA ALA A 197 1.64 -5.51 19.32
C ALA A 197 1.54 -6.61 20.38
N TYR A 198 0.37 -6.76 20.99
CA TYR A 198 0.13 -7.73 22.04
C TYR A 198 -1.05 -8.62 21.66
N VAL A 199 -0.92 -9.92 21.94
CA VAL A 199 -2.03 -10.88 21.88
C VAL A 199 -2.41 -11.21 23.30
N ASP A 200 -3.61 -10.84 23.67
CA ASP A 200 -4.19 -11.08 24.97
C ASP A 200 -5.04 -12.36 24.98
N ASP A 201 -5.41 -12.82 26.17
CA ASP A 201 -6.33 -13.93 26.43
C ASP A 201 -5.85 -15.32 26.00
N ILE A 202 -4.55 -15.53 25.88
CA ILE A 202 -3.99 -16.86 25.62
C ILE A 202 -4.09 -17.72 26.88
N PRO A 203 -4.78 -18.90 26.85
CA PRO A 203 -4.97 -19.73 28.02
C PRO A 203 -3.66 -20.15 28.68
N ARG A 204 -3.61 -20.26 30.02
CA ARG A 204 -2.40 -20.64 30.75
C ARG A 204 -1.90 -22.05 30.46
N HIS A 205 -2.78 -22.93 30.04
CA HIS A 205 -2.40 -24.30 29.63
C HIS A 205 -1.89 -24.36 28.20
N ALA A 206 -1.79 -23.23 27.51
CA ALA A 206 -1.27 -23.18 26.14
C ALA A 206 0.22 -23.54 26.09
N HIS A 207 0.57 -24.44 25.18
CA HIS A 207 1.93 -24.87 24.92
C HIS A 207 2.43 -24.25 23.63
N PHE A 208 3.37 -23.31 23.71
CA PHE A 208 3.98 -22.62 22.58
C PHE A 208 5.44 -22.29 22.93
N ARG A 209 6.19 -21.83 21.92
CA ARG A 209 7.59 -21.44 22.06
C ARG A 209 7.77 -19.98 21.64
N LEU A 210 8.82 -19.35 22.14
CA LEU A 210 9.26 -18.07 21.58
C LEU A 210 9.54 -18.23 20.10
N TYR A 211 9.20 -17.20 19.31
CA TYR A 211 9.29 -17.13 17.86
C TYR A 211 8.27 -17.99 17.11
N ASP A 212 7.36 -18.71 17.79
CA ASP A 212 6.21 -19.32 17.11
C ASP A 212 5.43 -18.25 16.36
N ARG A 213 4.90 -18.60 15.19
CA ARG A 213 4.15 -17.69 14.33
C ARG A 213 2.75 -17.48 14.87
N VAL A 214 2.30 -16.23 14.79
CA VAL A 214 0.95 -15.82 15.07
C VAL A 214 0.26 -15.52 13.74
N VAL A 215 -0.94 -16.08 13.55
CA VAL A 215 -1.75 -15.96 12.33
C VAL A 215 -3.19 -15.61 12.71
N THR A 216 -3.99 -15.18 11.75
CA THR A 216 -5.43 -14.96 11.97
C THR A 216 -6.11 -16.28 12.30
N SER A 217 -7.07 -16.27 13.21
CA SER A 217 -7.75 -17.47 13.70
C SER A 217 -8.86 -17.97 12.79
N GLY A 218 -9.40 -17.09 11.92
CA GLY A 218 -10.62 -17.37 11.15
C GLY A 218 -11.93 -17.29 11.94
N TYR A 219 -11.86 -17.02 13.26
CA TYR A 219 -13.07 -16.84 14.07
C TYR A 219 -13.68 -15.44 13.93
N SER A 220 -12.89 -14.45 13.51
CA SER A 220 -13.46 -13.16 13.13
C SER A 220 -14.02 -13.27 11.71
N SER A 221 -15.21 -12.71 11.52
CA SER A 221 -15.85 -12.64 10.19
C SER A 221 -15.15 -11.63 9.24
N VAL A 222 -13.89 -11.29 9.45
CA VAL A 222 -13.14 -10.28 8.69
C VAL A 222 -11.96 -10.91 7.95
N PHE A 223 -11.28 -11.85 8.60
CA PHE A 223 -10.11 -12.50 8.03
C PHE A 223 -10.29 -14.01 7.98
N PRO A 224 -9.94 -14.66 6.87
CA PRO A 224 -9.78 -16.10 6.87
C PRO A 224 -8.66 -16.53 7.81
N ALA A 225 -8.68 -17.80 8.23
CA ALA A 225 -7.65 -18.36 9.08
C ALA A 225 -6.30 -18.44 8.34
N GLY A 226 -5.20 -18.22 9.05
CA GLY A 226 -3.84 -18.50 8.57
C GLY A 226 -3.11 -17.32 7.94
N ILE A 227 -3.69 -16.12 7.87
CA ILE A 227 -2.96 -14.94 7.41
C ILE A 227 -1.91 -14.54 8.45
N ALA A 228 -0.69 -14.32 8.00
CA ALA A 228 0.42 -13.97 8.86
C ALA A 228 0.18 -12.64 9.63
N VAL A 229 0.50 -12.64 10.92
CA VAL A 229 0.42 -11.46 11.79
C VAL A 229 1.82 -11.09 12.27
N GLY A 230 2.52 -12.04 12.88
CA GLY A 230 3.84 -11.79 13.43
C GLY A 230 4.43 -13.03 14.12
N LYS A 231 5.41 -12.82 14.97
CA LYS A 231 6.05 -13.85 15.78
C LYS A 231 6.15 -13.44 17.26
N ILE A 232 6.04 -14.40 18.15
CA ILE A 232 6.11 -14.19 19.60
C ILE A 232 7.53 -13.79 20.00
N LEU A 233 7.68 -12.64 20.68
CA LEU A 233 8.98 -12.21 21.25
C LEU A 233 9.07 -12.45 22.73
N HIS A 234 8.04 -12.08 23.49
CA HIS A 234 7.99 -12.21 24.94
C HIS A 234 6.62 -12.69 25.41
N VAL A 235 6.63 -13.30 26.59
CA VAL A 235 5.43 -13.82 27.25
C VAL A 235 5.30 -13.13 28.60
N TYR A 236 4.19 -12.50 28.84
CA TYR A 236 3.82 -11.89 30.11
C TYR A 236 2.62 -12.60 30.71
N ASN A 237 2.51 -12.55 32.03
CA ASN A 237 1.27 -12.92 32.70
C ASN A 237 0.27 -11.77 32.51
N SER A 238 -0.98 -12.10 32.28
CA SER A 238 -2.06 -11.12 32.31
C SER A 238 -2.23 -10.56 33.74
N SER A 239 -2.83 -9.39 33.86
CA SER A 239 -3.03 -8.70 35.14
C SER A 239 -3.91 -9.49 36.11
N ASP A 240 -4.82 -10.29 35.58
CA ASP A 240 -5.72 -11.16 36.37
C ASP A 240 -5.09 -12.53 36.74
N GLY A 241 -3.91 -12.82 36.16
CA GLY A 241 -3.20 -14.08 36.37
C GLY A 241 -3.84 -15.30 35.71
N LEU A 242 -4.92 -15.16 34.94
CA LEU A 242 -5.67 -16.28 34.34
C LEU A 242 -5.21 -16.63 32.91
N SER A 243 -4.55 -15.70 32.22
CA SER A 243 -4.10 -15.86 30.86
C SER A 243 -2.65 -15.38 30.65
N TYR A 244 -2.14 -15.59 29.47
CA TYR A 244 -0.88 -14.99 29.01
C TYR A 244 -1.17 -13.82 28.07
N ARG A 245 -0.32 -12.79 28.16
CA ARG A 245 -0.19 -11.71 27.21
C ARG A 245 1.09 -11.94 26.41
N LEU A 246 1.00 -12.08 25.09
CA LEU A 246 2.13 -12.31 24.21
C LEU A 246 2.53 -11.02 23.51
N GLN A 247 3.78 -10.60 23.62
CA GLN A 247 4.32 -9.55 22.79
C GLN A 247 4.71 -10.15 21.44
N VAL A 248 4.18 -9.58 20.38
CA VAL A 248 4.33 -10.07 19.00
C VAL A 248 5.03 -9.01 18.17
N GLN A 249 6.08 -9.42 17.47
CA GLN A 249 6.70 -8.63 16.41
C GLN A 249 5.90 -8.80 15.14
N LEU A 250 5.32 -7.72 14.65
CA LEU A 250 4.52 -7.70 13.43
C LEU A 250 5.38 -7.94 12.19
N TYR A 251 4.86 -8.68 11.21
CA TYR A 251 5.52 -8.87 9.92
C TYR A 251 5.29 -7.71 8.97
N THR A 252 4.17 -6.99 9.11
CA THR A 252 3.85 -5.81 8.30
C THR A 252 4.66 -4.61 8.78
N ASP A 253 5.43 -4.01 7.87
CA ASP A 253 6.12 -2.74 8.11
C ASP A 253 5.16 -1.58 7.80
N PHE A 254 4.50 -1.08 8.84
CA PHE A 254 3.54 0.02 8.72
C PHE A 254 4.19 1.34 8.32
N SER A 255 5.46 1.54 8.63
CA SER A 255 6.16 2.79 8.30
C SER A 255 6.44 2.94 6.80
N ARG A 256 6.48 1.82 6.07
CA ARG A 256 6.75 1.76 4.62
C ARG A 256 5.61 1.18 3.80
N LEU A 257 4.42 1.11 4.38
CA LEU A 257 3.26 0.50 3.73
C LEU A 257 2.79 1.35 2.55
N ARG A 258 2.80 0.77 1.34
CA ARG A 258 2.37 1.43 0.09
C ARG A 258 1.29 0.65 -0.65
N ASP A 259 1.48 -0.64 -0.80
CA ASP A 259 0.59 -1.52 -1.55
C ASP A 259 -0.12 -2.47 -0.60
N VAL A 260 -1.42 -2.57 -0.75
CA VAL A 260 -2.29 -3.41 0.07
C VAL A 260 -3.32 -4.08 -0.81
N CYS A 261 -3.92 -5.15 -0.31
CA CYS A 261 -5.05 -5.81 -0.95
C CYS A 261 -6.22 -5.88 0.03
N VAL A 262 -7.40 -5.57 -0.44
CA VAL A 262 -8.65 -5.76 0.33
C VAL A 262 -9.22 -7.13 -0.04
N ILE A 263 -9.59 -7.91 0.98
CA ILE A 263 -10.15 -9.25 0.82
C ILE A 263 -11.65 -9.10 0.56
N ASP A 264 -12.09 -9.50 -0.64
CA ASP A 264 -13.51 -9.56 -1.01
C ASP A 264 -13.97 -11.02 -0.91
N ASP A 265 -14.58 -11.37 0.22
CA ASP A 265 -15.16 -12.69 0.47
C ASP A 265 -16.68 -12.55 0.71
N SER A 266 -17.45 -13.03 -0.25
CA SER A 266 -18.91 -13.00 -0.19
C SER A 266 -19.47 -13.85 0.97
N GLN A 267 -18.83 -14.95 1.34
CA GLN A 267 -19.28 -15.80 2.44
C GLN A 267 -19.03 -15.14 3.79
N ILE A 268 -17.93 -14.41 3.94
CA ILE A 268 -17.64 -13.61 5.13
C ILE A 268 -18.69 -12.50 5.28
N GLN A 269 -19.07 -11.83 4.19
CA GLN A 269 -20.07 -10.77 4.22
C GLN A 269 -21.45 -11.29 4.64
N GLU A 270 -21.89 -12.39 4.08
CA GLU A 270 -23.15 -13.03 4.47
C GLU A 270 -23.19 -13.39 5.97
N ARG A 271 -22.07 -13.92 6.49
CA ARG A 271 -21.94 -14.24 7.91
C ARG A 271 -22.01 -12.99 8.80
N LEU A 272 -21.38 -11.88 8.38
CA LEU A 272 -21.45 -10.60 9.08
C LEU A 272 -22.87 -10.04 9.11
N ASP A 273 -23.57 -10.09 7.99
CA ASP A 273 -24.93 -9.59 7.86
C ASP A 273 -25.90 -10.38 8.75
N ILE A 274 -25.76 -11.70 8.81
CA ILE A 274 -26.55 -12.58 9.70
C ILE A 274 -26.24 -12.25 11.17
N LEU A 275 -24.98 -12.08 11.55
CA LEU A 275 -24.60 -11.76 12.93
C LEU A 275 -25.14 -10.40 13.36
N ARG A 276 -25.08 -9.38 12.51
CA ARG A 276 -25.67 -8.06 12.78
C ARG A 276 -27.18 -8.14 12.94
N ALA A 277 -27.86 -8.80 12.01
CA ALA A 277 -29.31 -9.00 12.11
C ALA A 277 -29.72 -9.72 13.41
N ALA A 278 -28.92 -10.68 13.86
CA ALA A 278 -29.15 -11.36 15.13
C ALA A 278 -28.93 -10.43 16.33
N GLN A 279 -27.86 -9.62 16.35
CA GLN A 279 -27.61 -8.63 17.41
C GLN A 279 -28.71 -7.58 17.50
N ASP A 280 -29.10 -7.00 16.36
CA ASP A 280 -30.20 -6.02 16.27
C ASP A 280 -31.53 -6.60 16.77
N SER A 281 -31.77 -7.89 16.59
CA SER A 281 -32.97 -8.56 17.06
C SER A 281 -32.97 -8.81 18.58
N LEU A 282 -31.76 -8.95 19.16
CA LEU A 282 -31.59 -9.14 20.60
C LEU A 282 -31.67 -7.81 21.39
N GLU A 283 -31.17 -6.71 20.81
CA GLU A 283 -31.22 -5.37 21.40
C GLU A 283 -32.62 -4.74 21.37
N LYS A 284 -33.51 -5.21 20.49
CA LYS A 284 -34.92 -4.77 20.41
C LYS A 284 -35.86 -5.51 21.39
N LYS A 285 -35.37 -6.43 22.16
CA LYS A 285 -36.08 -7.14 23.21
C LYS A 285 -35.73 -6.59 24.60
#